data_a5c2b97367761534a68dabea79f38c6c
#
_entry.id   a5c2b97367761534a68dabea79f38c6c
#
_cell.length_a   1.000
_cell.length_b   1.000
_cell.length_c   1.000
_cell.angle_alpha   90.00
_cell.angle_beta   90.00
_cell.angle_gamma   90.00
#
_symmetry.space_group_name_H-M   'P 1'
#
loop_
_entity.id
_entity.type
_entity.pdbx_description
1 polymer ?
#
loop_
_entity_poly.entity_id
_entity_poly.type
_entity_poly.pdbx_seq_one_letter_code
_entity_poly.pdbx_strand_id
1 'polypeptide(L)'
;MADSPLVFPSVEAQRLEPHLPDLSTGTKNDVSSSSSLPFVTLTFATSLDSALSLGPGIRTALSGPQSKAMTHYLRSRHDAICVGVGTAIADDPGLNCRLAADSTPQASSHAAATAGVGALLGLASVSTDNAMIGETSSGITARQPRPIVIDPRLRWDFTPKSKVMQLARAGKGLAPYVITAVPQPPESKRKLLEDAGGKFIVLNEPKSSDTRMDLSSRRFDWHSILNAVRNEGLQSIMVEGGGEVINSLLSGENSQFIDSVIITLAPTWLGQGSVFISPPRKTSPDGKPSAVARLTNTTWIPLGEDVVLCGKIAS
;
A
#
# COMPACT_ATOMS: atom_id res chain seq x y z
N MET A 1 24.87 4.94 5.48
CA MET A 1 24.73 5.73 4.25
C MET A 1 23.28 6.17 4.16
N ALA A 2 23.03 7.47 4.00
CA ALA A 2 21.68 7.97 3.77
C ALA A 2 21.21 7.42 2.41
N ASP A 3 20.08 6.71 2.39
CA ASP A 3 19.45 6.23 1.15
C ASP A 3 19.11 7.46 0.29
N SER A 4 19.75 7.61 -0.88
CA SER A 4 19.43 8.68 -1.83
C SER A 4 17.94 8.64 -2.20
N PRO A 5 17.29 9.81 -2.43
CA PRO A 5 15.90 9.85 -2.86
C PRO A 5 15.73 9.04 -4.16
N LEU A 6 14.65 8.28 -4.24
CA LEU A 6 14.33 7.51 -5.43
C LEU A 6 13.61 8.41 -6.44
N VAL A 7 13.92 8.22 -7.72
CA VAL A 7 13.24 8.91 -8.83
C VAL A 7 12.53 7.88 -9.69
N PHE A 8 11.23 8.10 -9.95
CA PHE A 8 10.45 7.28 -10.87
C PHE A 8 10.07 8.14 -12.09
N PRO A 9 10.45 7.74 -13.31
CA PRO A 9 10.25 8.56 -14.50
C PRO A 9 8.76 8.82 -14.78
N SER A 10 8.42 10.05 -15.17
CA SER A 10 7.04 10.47 -15.46
C SER A 10 6.40 9.67 -16.60
N VAL A 11 7.17 9.28 -17.60
CA VAL A 11 6.69 8.44 -18.71
C VAL A 11 6.22 7.07 -18.21
N GLU A 12 6.98 6.44 -17.31
CA GLU A 12 6.59 5.16 -16.71
C GLU A 12 5.42 5.34 -15.73
N ALA A 13 5.37 6.46 -15.01
CA ALA A 13 4.26 6.81 -14.14
C ALA A 13 2.95 6.90 -14.93
N GLN A 14 2.93 7.57 -16.08
CA GLN A 14 1.74 7.68 -16.94
C GLN A 14 1.20 6.33 -17.41
N ARG A 15 2.05 5.33 -17.60
CA ARG A 15 1.64 3.97 -17.99
C ARG A 15 0.92 3.23 -16.85
N LEU A 16 1.18 3.61 -15.59
CA LEU A 16 0.53 3.02 -14.41
C LEU A 16 -0.78 3.73 -14.04
N GLU A 17 -0.97 5.00 -14.45
CA GLU A 17 -2.14 5.81 -14.06
C GLU A 17 -3.49 5.11 -14.25
N PRO A 18 -3.76 4.38 -15.37
CA PRO A 18 -5.03 3.68 -15.56
C PRO A 18 -5.33 2.57 -14.54
N HIS A 19 -4.31 2.18 -13.77
CA HIS A 19 -4.37 1.11 -12.77
C HIS A 19 -4.30 1.63 -11.33
N LEU A 20 -4.34 2.95 -11.12
CA LEU A 20 -4.18 3.58 -9.81
C LEU A 20 -5.47 4.26 -9.34
N PRO A 21 -5.64 4.48 -8.02
CA PRO A 21 -6.78 5.22 -7.52
C PRO A 21 -6.77 6.66 -8.04
N ASP A 22 -7.95 7.19 -8.32
CA ASP A 22 -8.13 8.58 -8.71
C ASP A 22 -7.86 9.51 -7.51
N LEU A 23 -6.91 10.43 -7.67
CA LEU A 23 -6.60 11.43 -6.65
C LEU A 23 -7.58 12.61 -6.66
N SER A 24 -8.39 12.77 -7.71
CA SER A 24 -9.32 13.91 -7.85
C SER A 24 -10.55 13.82 -6.94
N THR A 25 -10.87 12.63 -6.42
CA THR A 25 -12.01 12.41 -5.52
C THR A 25 -11.75 12.86 -4.08
N GLY A 26 -10.57 13.39 -3.78
CA GLY A 26 -10.16 13.86 -2.44
C GLY A 26 -10.73 15.21 -1.99
N THR A 27 -11.60 15.87 -2.76
CA THR A 27 -12.33 17.04 -2.29
C THR A 27 -13.47 16.62 -1.36
N LYS A 28 -13.33 16.96 -0.09
CA LYS A 28 -14.11 16.57 1.10
C LYS A 28 -15.62 16.86 1.08
N ASN A 29 -16.27 17.05 -0.06
CA ASN A 29 -17.66 17.54 -0.12
C ASN A 29 -18.70 16.58 -0.68
N ASP A 30 -18.36 15.38 -1.12
CA ASP A 30 -19.37 14.39 -1.51
C ASP A 30 -19.64 13.39 -0.37
N VAL A 31 -20.43 13.84 0.61
CA VAL A 31 -20.96 12.99 1.70
C VAL A 31 -22.01 11.99 1.19
N SER A 32 -22.30 11.97 -0.11
CA SER A 32 -23.38 11.16 -0.69
C SER A 32 -23.01 9.72 -1.09
N SER A 33 -21.72 9.32 -1.01
CA SER A 33 -21.31 7.92 -1.27
C SER A 33 -20.74 7.22 -0.03
N SER A 34 -21.51 7.14 1.05
CA SER A 34 -21.11 6.56 2.34
C SER A 34 -20.96 5.03 2.35
N SER A 35 -21.04 4.35 1.22
CA SER A 35 -21.10 2.87 1.18
C SER A 35 -20.02 2.17 0.36
N SER A 36 -19.06 2.89 -0.25
CA SER A 36 -18.02 2.22 -1.05
C SER A 36 -16.79 1.86 -0.22
N LEU A 37 -16.29 0.63 -0.36
CA LEU A 37 -15.02 0.19 0.20
C LEU A 37 -13.85 0.99 -0.39
N PRO A 38 -12.65 1.01 0.25
CA PRO A 38 -11.45 1.61 -0.32
C PRO A 38 -11.07 0.95 -1.65
N PHE A 39 -10.48 1.72 -2.57
CA PHE A 39 -9.84 1.17 -3.77
C PHE A 39 -8.67 0.27 -3.38
N VAL A 40 -8.65 -0.97 -3.84
CA VAL A 40 -7.67 -1.98 -3.46
C VAL A 40 -6.73 -2.28 -4.61
N THR A 41 -5.45 -1.97 -4.43
CA THR A 41 -4.39 -2.41 -5.33
C THR A 41 -3.63 -3.57 -4.71
N LEU A 42 -3.63 -4.74 -5.36
CA LEU A 42 -2.77 -5.86 -5.00
C LEU A 42 -1.45 -5.73 -5.77
N THR A 43 -0.33 -5.67 -5.04
CA THR A 43 0.98 -5.57 -5.66
C THR A 43 2.02 -6.42 -4.94
N PHE A 44 2.90 -7.05 -5.69
CA PHE A 44 4.03 -7.81 -5.18
C PHE A 44 5.07 -8.04 -6.28
N ALA A 45 6.30 -8.35 -5.86
CA ALA A 45 7.30 -8.88 -6.77
C ALA A 45 7.34 -10.41 -6.66
N THR A 46 7.52 -11.10 -7.77
CA THR A 46 7.63 -12.56 -7.83
C THR A 46 8.72 -12.99 -8.79
N SER A 47 9.30 -14.15 -8.53
CA SER A 47 10.19 -14.85 -9.45
C SER A 47 9.41 -15.50 -10.60
N LEU A 48 10.12 -16.06 -11.58
CA LEU A 48 9.52 -16.78 -12.72
C LEU A 48 8.77 -18.06 -12.30
N ASP A 49 9.09 -18.60 -11.14
CA ASP A 49 8.38 -19.75 -10.53
C ASP A 49 7.35 -19.32 -9.47
N SER A 50 6.86 -18.08 -9.54
CA SER A 50 5.79 -17.53 -8.68
C SER A 50 6.13 -17.50 -7.19
N ALA A 51 7.40 -17.40 -6.83
CA ALA A 51 7.87 -17.34 -5.46
C ALA A 51 8.13 -15.88 -5.02
N LEU A 52 7.78 -15.57 -3.77
CA LEU A 52 7.97 -14.26 -3.14
C LEU A 52 9.30 -14.15 -2.40
N SER A 53 9.76 -15.25 -1.83
CA SER A 53 10.99 -15.32 -1.04
C SER A 53 11.56 -16.72 -1.03
N LEU A 54 12.85 -16.82 -0.70
CA LEU A 54 13.59 -18.09 -0.59
C LEU A 54 13.03 -19.03 0.49
N GLY A 55 12.27 -18.50 1.45
CA GLY A 55 11.64 -19.28 2.50
C GLY A 55 10.87 -18.40 3.49
N PRO A 56 10.05 -19.00 4.37
CA PRO A 56 9.34 -18.26 5.40
C PRO A 56 10.30 -17.46 6.30
N GLY A 57 10.02 -16.16 6.48
CA GLY A 57 10.84 -15.29 7.31
C GLY A 57 12.19 -14.89 6.70
N ILE A 58 12.47 -15.28 5.46
CA ILE A 58 13.71 -14.90 4.77
C ILE A 58 13.44 -13.71 3.85
N ARG A 59 14.04 -12.57 4.20
CA ARG A 59 13.98 -11.38 3.34
C ARG A 59 14.71 -11.65 2.03
N THR A 60 14.00 -11.51 0.91
CA THR A 60 14.54 -11.74 -0.43
C THR A 60 14.33 -10.50 -1.29
N ALA A 61 15.40 -9.95 -1.84
CA ALA A 61 15.32 -8.84 -2.80
C ALA A 61 15.15 -9.44 -4.21
N LEU A 62 13.95 -9.33 -4.76
CA LEU A 62 13.62 -9.81 -6.11
C LEU A 62 13.74 -8.71 -7.16
N SER A 63 13.14 -7.55 -6.87
CA SER A 63 13.00 -6.46 -7.83
C SER A 63 14.23 -5.59 -7.94
N GLY A 64 14.53 -5.16 -9.17
CA GLY A 64 15.60 -4.23 -9.49
C GLY A 64 15.33 -2.79 -8.98
N PRO A 65 16.28 -1.87 -9.17
CA PRO A 65 16.18 -0.50 -8.64
C PRO A 65 15.02 0.30 -9.25
N GLN A 66 14.69 0.07 -10.53
CA GLN A 66 13.59 0.73 -11.22
C GLN A 66 12.22 0.28 -10.65
N SER A 67 12.02 -1.02 -10.45
CA SER A 67 10.82 -1.57 -9.83
C SER A 67 10.69 -1.16 -8.37
N LYS A 68 11.81 -0.99 -7.66
CA LYS A 68 11.81 -0.44 -6.32
C LYS A 68 11.35 1.03 -6.32
N ALA A 69 11.78 1.85 -7.28
CA ALA A 69 11.29 3.22 -7.44
C ALA A 69 9.80 3.24 -7.77
N MET A 70 9.32 2.33 -8.65
CA MET A 70 7.91 2.12 -8.94
C MET A 70 7.11 1.80 -7.67
N THR A 71 7.56 0.88 -6.83
CA THR A 71 6.89 0.56 -5.56
C THR A 71 6.70 1.80 -4.70
N HIS A 72 7.71 2.67 -4.61
CA HIS A 72 7.59 3.92 -3.88
C HIS A 72 6.64 4.92 -4.56
N TYR A 73 6.56 4.90 -5.89
CA TYR A 73 5.54 5.65 -6.62
C TYR A 73 4.13 5.16 -6.28
N LEU A 74 3.88 3.86 -6.30
CA LEU A 74 2.60 3.30 -5.88
C LEU A 74 2.24 3.71 -4.45
N ARG A 75 3.20 3.72 -3.53
CA ARG A 75 3.01 4.18 -2.14
C ARG A 75 2.57 5.64 -2.05
N SER A 76 3.08 6.51 -2.91
CA SER A 76 2.67 7.93 -2.96
C SER A 76 1.25 8.13 -3.48
N ARG A 77 0.71 7.12 -4.19
CA ARG A 77 -0.61 7.18 -4.84
C ARG A 77 -1.72 6.59 -3.98
N HIS A 78 -1.40 5.96 -2.84
CA HIS A 78 -2.37 5.33 -1.95
C HIS A 78 -2.42 6.00 -0.58
N ASP A 79 -3.59 5.96 0.07
CA ASP A 79 -3.76 6.43 1.45
C ASP A 79 -3.13 5.48 2.46
N ALA A 80 -3.15 4.19 2.15
CA ALA A 80 -2.65 3.15 3.03
C ALA A 80 -1.80 2.11 2.30
N ILE A 81 -0.89 1.49 3.06
CA ILE A 81 -0.09 0.33 2.66
C ILE A 81 -0.31 -0.79 3.66
N CYS A 82 -0.68 -1.97 3.19
CA CYS A 82 -1.02 -3.12 4.03
C CYS A 82 -0.03 -4.26 3.87
N VAL A 83 0.41 -4.80 5.02
CA VAL A 83 1.21 -6.02 5.10
C VAL A 83 0.68 -6.93 6.21
N GLY A 84 0.97 -8.23 6.09
CA GLY A 84 0.73 -9.18 7.16
C GLY A 84 1.82 -9.10 8.25
N VAL A 85 1.48 -9.54 9.45
CA VAL A 85 2.41 -9.57 10.60
C VAL A 85 3.69 -10.38 10.32
N GLY A 86 3.62 -11.44 9.49
CA GLY A 86 4.80 -12.21 9.09
C GLY A 86 5.84 -11.33 8.41
N THR A 87 5.42 -10.47 7.49
CA THR A 87 6.29 -9.51 6.80
C THR A 87 6.80 -8.43 7.76
N ALA A 88 5.93 -7.93 8.66
CA ALA A 88 6.35 -6.93 9.65
C ALA A 88 7.46 -7.44 10.57
N ILE A 89 7.39 -8.72 10.98
CA ILE A 89 8.41 -9.36 11.83
C ILE A 89 9.69 -9.68 11.04
N ALA A 90 9.56 -10.29 9.84
CA ALA A 90 10.70 -10.79 9.08
C ALA A 90 11.56 -9.66 8.49
N ASP A 91 10.93 -8.60 7.99
CA ASP A 91 11.60 -7.58 7.18
C ASP A 91 11.85 -6.27 7.94
N ASP A 92 11.19 -6.05 9.08
CA ASP A 92 11.15 -4.75 9.79
C ASP A 92 11.01 -3.59 8.79
N PRO A 93 9.94 -3.56 7.97
CA PRO A 93 9.85 -2.67 6.82
C PRO A 93 9.56 -1.23 7.23
N GLY A 94 10.05 -0.27 6.45
CA GLY A 94 9.75 1.15 6.69
C GLY A 94 8.33 1.56 6.30
N LEU A 95 7.72 0.89 5.32
CA LEU A 95 6.37 1.11 4.79
C LEU A 95 6.06 2.58 4.40
N ASN A 96 7.10 3.37 4.15
CA ASN A 96 7.01 4.78 3.77
C ASN A 96 7.33 5.00 2.29
N CYS A 97 6.98 6.17 1.78
CA CYS A 97 7.43 6.64 0.46
C CYS A 97 8.77 7.38 0.60
N ARG A 98 9.71 7.13 -0.34
CA ARG A 98 11.05 7.75 -0.40
C ARG A 98 11.32 8.39 -1.77
N LEU A 99 10.27 8.72 -2.52
CA LEU A 99 10.46 9.45 -3.78
C LEU A 99 10.96 10.87 -3.53
N ALA A 100 11.77 11.38 -4.46
CA ALA A 100 12.07 12.79 -4.55
C ALA A 100 10.79 13.59 -4.87
N ALA A 101 10.72 14.83 -4.41
CA ALA A 101 9.55 15.69 -4.62
C ALA A 101 9.19 15.88 -6.10
N ASP A 102 10.19 15.93 -6.98
CA ASP A 102 10.02 16.11 -8.43
C ASP A 102 9.40 14.89 -9.15
N SER A 103 9.28 13.75 -8.46
CA SER A 103 8.71 12.51 -8.99
C SER A 103 7.22 12.32 -8.66
N THR A 104 6.61 13.28 -7.96
CA THR A 104 5.19 13.22 -7.62
C THR A 104 4.35 13.91 -8.69
N PRO A 105 3.23 13.31 -9.16
CA PRO A 105 2.30 13.99 -10.07
C PRO A 105 1.75 15.23 -9.37
N GLN A 106 2.00 16.41 -9.91
CA GLN A 106 1.24 17.59 -9.56
C GLN A 106 -0.20 17.37 -10.06
N ALA A 107 -1.19 17.59 -9.19
CA ALA A 107 -2.57 17.68 -9.62
C ALA A 107 -2.64 18.74 -10.72
N SER A 108 -2.93 18.31 -11.96
CA SER A 108 -3.05 19.22 -13.09
C SER A 108 -4.24 20.14 -12.85
N SER A 109 -3.94 21.37 -12.43
CA SER A 109 -4.89 22.48 -12.52
C SER A 109 -5.09 22.80 -14.00
N HIS A 110 -6.09 22.20 -14.64
CA HIS A 110 -6.61 22.70 -15.90
C HIS A 110 -7.34 24.01 -15.64
N ALA A 111 -6.58 25.10 -15.44
CA ALA A 111 -7.08 26.44 -15.63
C ALA A 111 -6.96 26.76 -17.13
N ALA A 112 -8.11 26.79 -17.81
CA ALA A 112 -8.22 27.23 -19.17
C ALA A 112 -7.59 28.61 -19.31
N ALA A 113 -6.57 28.73 -20.16
CA ALA A 113 -6.04 30.01 -20.61
C ALA A 113 -7.04 30.66 -21.55
N THR A 114 -7.88 31.54 -21.03
CA THR A 114 -8.56 32.54 -21.85
C THR A 114 -7.62 33.74 -22.00
N ALA A 115 -7.10 33.90 -23.20
CA ALA A 115 -6.39 35.09 -23.59
C ALA A 115 -7.32 36.31 -23.56
N GLY A 116 -7.02 37.27 -22.70
CA GLY A 116 -7.63 38.59 -22.67
C GLY A 116 -6.55 39.63 -22.62
N VAL A 117 -6.39 40.36 -23.73
CA VAL A 117 -5.52 41.53 -23.90
C VAL A 117 -6.12 42.74 -23.10
N GLY A 118 -5.30 43.43 -22.32
CA GLY A 118 -5.74 44.72 -21.71
C GLY A 118 -4.71 45.35 -20.79
N ALA A 119 -3.90 46.20 -21.38
CA ALA A 119 -3.30 47.47 -20.95
C ALA A 119 -3.00 47.73 -19.45
N LEU A 120 -1.72 47.93 -19.20
CA LEU A 120 -1.04 49.14 -18.67
C LEU A 120 -1.77 49.98 -17.62
N LEU A 121 -1.22 50.04 -16.42
CA LEU A 121 -0.90 51.28 -15.66
C LEU A 121 -0.23 50.91 -14.34
N GLY A 122 0.94 51.51 -14.10
CA GLY A 122 1.73 51.32 -12.90
C GLY A 122 1.18 52.09 -11.70
N LEU A 123 1.60 51.66 -10.53
CA LEU A 123 1.90 52.51 -9.37
C LEU A 123 2.67 51.69 -8.33
N ALA A 124 3.80 52.28 -7.94
CA ALA A 124 4.69 51.78 -6.90
C ALA A 124 4.17 52.20 -5.52
N SER A 125 4.42 51.36 -4.49
CA SER A 125 4.79 51.84 -3.14
C SER A 125 5.14 50.63 -2.24
N VAL A 126 6.41 50.52 -1.91
CA VAL A 126 7.06 50.77 -0.61
C VAL A 126 6.82 49.73 0.50
N SER A 127 7.92 49.01 0.74
CA SER A 127 8.51 48.42 1.96
C SER A 127 7.72 48.43 3.28
N THR A 128 7.80 47.32 4.01
CA THR A 128 8.59 47.21 5.27
C THR A 128 8.55 45.81 5.87
N ASP A 129 9.76 45.42 6.29
CA ASP A 129 10.12 44.69 7.50
C ASP A 129 9.93 43.16 7.63
N ASN A 130 11.03 42.49 7.43
CA ASN A 130 11.77 41.68 8.42
C ASN A 130 10.96 40.73 9.32
N ALA A 131 10.90 39.47 8.97
CA ALA A 131 10.94 38.41 9.94
C ALA A 131 11.81 37.27 9.39
N MET A 132 12.97 37.10 10.01
CA MET A 132 13.82 35.92 9.88
C MET A 132 13.02 34.67 10.18
N ILE A 133 12.65 33.91 9.17
CA ILE A 133 12.19 32.54 9.33
C ILE A 133 13.31 31.64 8.84
N GLY A 134 13.90 30.92 9.80
CA GLY A 134 14.98 29.99 9.54
C GLY A 134 14.60 29.01 8.44
N GLU A 135 15.48 28.84 7.49
CA GLU A 135 15.46 27.77 6.49
C GLU A 135 15.51 26.42 7.19
N THR A 136 14.35 25.83 7.49
CA THR A 136 14.27 24.40 7.71
C THR A 136 14.29 23.73 6.33
N SER A 137 15.34 23.00 6.06
CA SER A 137 15.49 22.15 4.88
C SER A 137 14.33 21.15 4.80
N SER A 138 13.22 21.53 4.18
CA SER A 138 12.08 20.66 3.91
C SER A 138 12.33 19.83 2.66
N GLY A 139 13.20 18.84 2.77
CA GLY A 139 13.27 17.78 1.79
C GLY A 139 12.21 16.73 2.12
N ILE A 140 11.31 16.47 1.19
CA ILE A 140 10.35 15.37 1.07
C ILE A 140 8.90 15.78 1.37
N THR A 141 8.19 16.16 0.32
CA THR A 141 6.74 16.35 0.34
C THR A 141 5.97 15.27 -0.43
N ALA A 142 6.53 14.10 -0.65
CA ALA A 142 5.77 12.98 -1.19
C ALA A 142 4.73 12.55 -0.15
N ARG A 143 3.47 12.38 -0.59
CA ARG A 143 2.38 11.85 0.24
C ARG A 143 2.83 10.54 0.88
N GLN A 144 2.64 10.42 2.20
CA GLN A 144 3.00 9.22 2.94
C GLN A 144 1.78 8.33 3.16
N PRO A 145 1.83 7.05 2.77
CA PRO A 145 0.76 6.11 3.06
C PRO A 145 0.73 5.76 4.54
N ARG A 146 -0.46 5.51 5.10
CA ARG A 146 -0.64 4.96 6.43
C ARG A 146 -0.29 3.46 6.43
N PRO A 147 0.71 2.99 7.18
CA PRO A 147 0.96 1.56 7.32
C PRO A 147 -0.20 0.86 8.04
N ILE A 148 -0.66 -0.25 7.49
CA ILE A 148 -1.64 -1.15 8.09
C ILE A 148 -0.96 -2.50 8.27
N VAL A 149 -0.93 -3.01 9.50
CA VAL A 149 -0.38 -4.33 9.81
C VAL A 149 -1.51 -5.25 10.29
N ILE A 150 -1.76 -6.33 9.56
CA ILE A 150 -2.75 -7.34 9.95
C ILE A 150 -2.07 -8.30 10.92
N ASP A 151 -2.41 -8.18 12.21
CA ASP A 151 -1.87 -8.99 13.30
C ASP A 151 -2.98 -9.46 14.27
N PRO A 152 -3.76 -10.47 13.90
CA PRO A 152 -4.89 -10.92 14.70
C PRO A 152 -4.54 -11.31 16.13
N ARG A 153 -3.30 -11.75 16.37
CA ARG A 153 -2.85 -12.32 17.66
C ARG A 153 -1.80 -11.48 18.37
N LEU A 154 -1.50 -10.27 17.92
CA LEU A 154 -0.44 -9.39 18.45
C LEU A 154 0.93 -10.09 18.57
N ARG A 155 1.35 -10.76 17.50
CA ARG A 155 2.66 -11.41 17.43
C ARG A 155 3.81 -10.43 17.20
N TRP A 156 3.50 -9.26 16.67
CA TRP A 156 4.50 -8.25 16.36
C TRP A 156 4.94 -7.50 17.61
N ASP A 157 6.12 -7.81 18.06
CA ASP A 157 6.75 -7.12 19.20
C ASP A 157 7.51 -5.86 18.74
N PHE A 158 6.78 -4.91 18.14
CA PHE A 158 7.38 -3.66 17.74
C PHE A 158 7.86 -2.84 18.93
N THR A 159 8.93 -2.07 18.71
CA THR A 159 9.57 -1.23 19.72
C THR A 159 9.83 0.16 19.13
N PRO A 160 10.29 1.14 19.94
CA PRO A 160 10.79 2.41 19.43
C PRO A 160 11.91 2.29 18.38
N LYS A 161 12.58 1.14 18.34
CA LYS A 161 13.68 0.84 17.38
C LYS A 161 13.18 0.21 16.09
N SER A 162 11.94 -0.25 16.02
CA SER A 162 11.35 -0.76 14.77
C SER A 162 11.36 0.32 13.70
N LYS A 163 11.74 -0.02 12.47
CA LYS A 163 12.01 0.94 11.41
C LYS A 163 10.83 1.87 11.12
N VAL A 164 9.63 1.34 11.05
CA VAL A 164 8.41 2.14 10.83
C VAL A 164 8.19 3.16 11.96
N MET A 165 8.48 2.80 13.22
CA MET A 165 8.36 3.70 14.37
C MET A 165 9.43 4.80 14.36
N GLN A 166 10.66 4.46 13.98
CA GLN A 166 11.73 5.44 13.82
C GLN A 166 11.40 6.45 12.72
N LEU A 167 10.88 5.98 11.58
CA LEU A 167 10.50 6.84 10.45
C LEU A 167 9.32 7.76 10.81
N ALA A 168 8.32 7.24 11.54
CA ALA A 168 7.20 8.06 12.01
C ALA A 168 7.66 9.18 12.93
N ARG A 169 8.52 8.89 13.92
CA ARG A 169 9.11 9.89 14.84
C ARG A 169 9.98 10.92 14.12
N ALA A 170 10.66 10.49 13.06
CA ALA A 170 11.49 11.39 12.25
C ALA A 170 10.69 12.21 11.22
N GLY A 171 9.35 12.10 11.17
CA GLY A 171 8.51 12.78 10.17
C GLY A 171 8.71 12.27 8.74
N LYS A 172 9.33 11.08 8.56
CA LYS A 172 9.64 10.47 7.27
C LYS A 172 8.66 9.35 6.86
N GLY A 173 7.58 9.21 7.58
CA GLY A 173 6.51 8.23 7.38
C GLY A 173 5.43 8.40 8.45
N LEU A 174 4.43 7.55 8.43
CA LEU A 174 3.35 7.54 9.41
C LEU A 174 3.47 6.32 10.33
N ALA A 175 3.02 6.45 11.59
CA ALA A 175 2.95 5.33 12.51
C ALA A 175 1.88 4.33 12.07
N PRO A 176 2.05 3.02 12.34
CA PRO A 176 1.14 2.00 11.83
C PRO A 176 -0.20 1.98 12.57
N TYR A 177 -1.24 1.56 11.85
CA TYR A 177 -2.47 1.03 12.44
C TYR A 177 -2.34 -0.50 12.45
N VAL A 178 -2.55 -1.11 13.60
CA VAL A 178 -2.45 -2.56 13.78
C VAL A 178 -3.85 -3.15 13.95
N ILE A 179 -4.27 -3.96 12.98
CA ILE A 179 -5.56 -4.65 13.01
C ILE A 179 -5.40 -5.94 13.81
N THR A 180 -6.15 -6.07 14.90
CA THR A 180 -6.05 -7.19 15.83
C THR A 180 -7.40 -7.71 16.28
N ALA A 181 -7.46 -8.99 16.69
CA ALA A 181 -8.62 -9.59 17.35
C ALA A 181 -8.51 -9.55 18.88
N VAL A 182 -7.39 -9.09 19.42
CA VAL A 182 -7.20 -8.98 20.87
C VAL A 182 -7.98 -7.78 21.39
N PRO A 183 -9.04 -7.99 22.23
CA PRO A 183 -9.92 -6.89 22.64
C PRO A 183 -9.23 -5.81 23.48
N GLN A 184 -8.20 -6.21 24.23
CA GLN A 184 -7.42 -5.32 25.08
C GLN A 184 -5.92 -5.47 24.78
N PRO A 185 -5.40 -4.77 23.77
CA PRO A 185 -3.97 -4.74 23.51
C PRO A 185 -3.20 -4.20 24.73
N PRO A 186 -1.95 -4.66 24.97
CA PRO A 186 -1.13 -4.21 26.11
C PRO A 186 -0.99 -2.69 26.11
N GLU A 187 -1.22 -2.07 27.28
CA GLU A 187 -1.24 -0.62 27.46
C GLU A 187 0.08 0.05 27.01
N SER A 188 1.22 -0.58 27.32
CA SER A 188 2.53 -0.09 26.90
C SER A 188 2.67 -0.01 25.38
N LYS A 189 2.12 -0.98 24.65
CA LYS A 189 2.13 -1.00 23.17
C LYS A 189 1.13 0.00 22.58
N ARG A 190 -0.05 0.14 23.22
CA ARG A 190 -1.04 1.13 22.82
C ARG A 190 -0.46 2.53 22.92
N LYS A 191 0.07 2.90 24.09
CA LYS A 191 0.70 4.20 24.31
C LYS A 191 1.82 4.47 23.30
N LEU A 192 2.68 3.46 23.05
CA LEU A 192 3.78 3.58 22.09
C LEU A 192 3.30 3.93 20.67
N LEU A 193 2.18 3.33 20.23
CA LEU A 193 1.57 3.64 18.93
C LEU A 193 0.92 5.02 18.93
N GLU A 194 0.10 5.32 19.92
CA GLU A 194 -0.66 6.57 20.03
C GLU A 194 0.26 7.79 20.12
N ASP A 195 1.33 7.71 20.91
CA ASP A 195 2.35 8.76 21.02
C ASP A 195 3.04 9.06 19.68
N ALA A 196 3.02 8.11 18.74
CA ALA A 196 3.56 8.27 17.39
C ALA A 196 2.48 8.57 16.34
N GLY A 197 1.21 8.68 16.73
CA GLY A 197 0.08 8.90 15.83
C GLY A 197 -0.44 7.64 15.13
N GLY A 198 -0.13 6.46 15.66
CA GLY A 198 -0.69 5.17 15.27
C GLY A 198 -1.79 4.71 16.21
N LYS A 199 -2.33 3.50 16.00
CA LYS A 199 -3.31 2.90 16.90
C LYS A 199 -3.53 1.41 16.65
N PHE A 200 -4.21 0.76 17.58
CA PHE A 200 -4.84 -0.53 17.35
C PHE A 200 -6.26 -0.36 16.80
N ILE A 201 -6.63 -1.19 15.84
CA ILE A 201 -7.99 -1.35 15.35
C ILE A 201 -8.42 -2.76 15.74
N VAL A 202 -9.33 -2.86 16.70
CA VAL A 202 -9.81 -4.15 17.19
C VAL A 202 -11.00 -4.60 16.33
N LEU A 203 -10.84 -5.72 15.62
CA LEU A 203 -11.93 -6.37 14.90
C LEU A 203 -12.37 -7.61 15.63
N ASN A 204 -13.70 -7.79 15.75
CA ASN A 204 -14.24 -9.04 16.23
C ASN A 204 -13.95 -10.14 15.21
N GLU A 205 -13.44 -11.28 15.67
CA GLU A 205 -13.34 -12.45 14.79
C GLU A 205 -14.75 -12.84 14.32
N PRO A 206 -14.93 -13.23 13.03
CA PRO A 206 -16.19 -13.80 12.61
C PRO A 206 -16.51 -15.00 13.49
N LYS A 207 -17.70 -15.02 14.09
CA LYS A 207 -18.20 -16.16 14.84
C LYS A 207 -18.38 -17.32 13.86
N SER A 208 -17.34 -18.13 13.68
CA SER A 208 -17.46 -19.38 12.95
C SER A 208 -18.42 -20.28 13.71
N SER A 209 -19.53 -20.64 13.07
CA SER A 209 -20.47 -21.64 13.58
C SER A 209 -19.89 -23.05 13.59
N ASP A 210 -18.69 -23.23 13.03
CA ASP A 210 -18.02 -24.53 12.94
C ASP A 210 -16.97 -24.65 14.06
N THR A 211 -17.38 -25.28 15.16
CA THR A 211 -16.57 -25.56 16.35
C THR A 211 -15.40 -26.51 16.09
N ARG A 212 -15.22 -27.02 14.86
CA ARG A 212 -14.14 -27.94 14.47
C ARG A 212 -12.99 -27.28 13.75
N MET A 213 -13.07 -25.98 13.44
CA MET A 213 -11.91 -25.28 12.85
C MET A 213 -10.85 -25.02 13.90
N ASP A 214 -9.64 -25.49 13.60
CA ASP A 214 -8.43 -25.22 14.36
C ASP A 214 -8.27 -23.71 14.56
N LEU A 215 -7.98 -23.29 15.79
CA LEU A 215 -7.72 -21.90 16.17
C LEU A 215 -6.59 -21.26 15.33
N SER A 216 -5.77 -22.09 14.66
CA SER A 216 -4.69 -21.63 13.78
C SER A 216 -5.20 -21.05 12.46
N SER A 217 -6.44 -21.38 12.05
CA SER A 217 -7.03 -20.97 10.77
C SER A 217 -7.89 -19.71 10.85
N ARG A 218 -8.07 -19.12 12.03
CA ARG A 218 -8.89 -17.91 12.21
C ARG A 218 -8.24 -16.72 11.55
N ARG A 219 -8.86 -16.22 10.48
CA ARG A 219 -8.46 -15.04 9.72
C ARG A 219 -9.60 -14.04 9.73
N PHE A 220 -9.26 -12.75 9.72
CA PHE A 220 -10.27 -11.72 9.44
C PHE A 220 -10.79 -11.88 8.02
N ASP A 221 -12.08 -11.61 7.82
CA ASP A 221 -12.60 -11.45 6.47
C ASP A 221 -12.15 -10.11 5.88
N TRP A 222 -11.94 -10.08 4.57
CA TRP A 222 -11.45 -8.89 3.88
C TRP A 222 -12.45 -7.74 3.89
N HIS A 223 -13.75 -8.03 3.90
CA HIS A 223 -14.77 -7.00 4.00
C HIS A 223 -14.65 -6.21 5.32
N SER A 224 -14.46 -6.91 6.44
CA SER A 224 -14.25 -6.28 7.76
C SER A 224 -12.96 -5.47 7.82
N ILE A 225 -11.85 -5.97 7.23
CA ILE A 225 -10.59 -5.22 7.13
C ILE A 225 -10.80 -3.93 6.34
N LEU A 226 -11.40 -4.00 5.15
CA LEU A 226 -11.59 -2.87 4.27
C LEU A 226 -12.55 -1.82 4.85
N ASN A 227 -13.63 -2.26 5.52
CA ASN A 227 -14.50 -1.36 6.25
C ASN A 227 -13.76 -0.63 7.39
N ALA A 228 -12.90 -1.33 8.12
CA ALA A 228 -12.10 -0.70 9.16
C ALA A 228 -11.17 0.36 8.59
N VAL A 229 -10.51 0.07 7.46
CA VAL A 229 -9.66 1.04 6.74
C VAL A 229 -10.48 2.26 6.27
N ARG A 230 -11.68 2.01 5.72
CA ARG A 230 -12.58 3.08 5.27
C ARG A 230 -13.04 3.98 6.41
N ASN A 231 -13.38 3.40 7.57
CA ASN A 231 -13.81 4.13 8.76
C ASN A 231 -12.72 5.05 9.32
N GLU A 232 -11.46 4.78 8.99
CA GLU A 232 -10.32 5.65 9.27
C GLU A 232 -10.14 6.79 8.26
N GLY A 233 -11.07 6.95 7.31
CA GLY A 233 -11.00 7.96 6.25
C GLY A 233 -10.02 7.63 5.13
N LEU A 234 -9.48 6.41 5.07
CA LEU A 234 -8.55 5.95 4.05
C LEU A 234 -9.34 5.39 2.87
N GLN A 235 -9.21 6.02 1.71
CA GLN A 235 -10.01 5.73 0.52
C GLN A 235 -9.32 4.79 -0.46
N SER A 236 -8.03 4.53 -0.27
CA SER A 236 -7.26 3.61 -1.10
C SER A 236 -6.25 2.85 -0.26
N ILE A 237 -6.04 1.58 -0.61
CA ILE A 237 -5.11 0.70 0.09
C ILE A 237 -4.30 -0.12 -0.91
N MET A 238 -2.98 -0.10 -0.74
CA MET A 238 -2.04 -0.92 -1.46
C MET A 238 -1.66 -2.12 -0.60
N VAL A 239 -1.98 -3.32 -1.06
CA VAL A 239 -1.65 -4.58 -0.35
C VAL A 239 -0.35 -5.12 -0.93
N GLU A 240 0.74 -5.05 -0.16
CA GLU A 240 2.08 -5.52 -0.58
C GLU A 240 2.39 -6.97 -0.18
N GLY A 241 1.66 -7.51 0.77
CA GLY A 241 1.83 -8.89 1.04
C GLY A 241 2.22 -9.35 2.46
N GLY A 242 2.97 -10.29 2.49
CA GLY A 242 3.29 -11.63 2.73
C GLY A 242 2.37 -12.64 1.99
N GLY A 243 2.91 -13.80 1.73
CA GLY A 243 2.23 -14.83 0.95
C GLY A 243 0.85 -15.20 1.49
N GLU A 244 0.66 -15.25 2.81
CA GLU A 244 -0.64 -15.53 3.41
C GLU A 244 -1.68 -14.45 3.09
N VAL A 245 -1.30 -13.18 3.18
CA VAL A 245 -2.18 -12.04 2.90
C VAL A 245 -2.59 -12.04 1.43
N ILE A 246 -1.62 -12.19 0.52
CA ILE A 246 -1.85 -12.23 -0.92
C ILE A 246 -2.75 -13.43 -1.29
N ASN A 247 -2.39 -14.63 -0.84
CA ASN A 247 -3.17 -15.83 -1.13
C ASN A 247 -4.60 -15.75 -0.55
N SER A 248 -4.78 -15.15 0.63
CA SER A 248 -6.12 -14.96 1.23
C SER A 248 -6.98 -13.97 0.43
N LEU A 249 -6.37 -12.87 -0.05
CA LEU A 249 -7.08 -11.88 -0.86
C LEU A 249 -7.44 -12.42 -2.26
N LEU A 250 -6.59 -13.27 -2.83
CA LEU A 250 -6.86 -13.93 -4.10
C LEU A 250 -7.85 -15.11 -3.98
N SER A 251 -8.12 -15.60 -2.75
CA SER A 251 -8.92 -16.82 -2.54
C SER A 251 -10.42 -16.55 -2.57
N GLY A 252 -11.19 -17.50 -3.11
CA GLY A 252 -12.65 -17.53 -3.04
C GLY A 252 -13.29 -16.27 -3.62
N GLU A 253 -14.18 -15.66 -2.83
CA GLU A 253 -14.89 -14.44 -3.20
C GLU A 253 -14.08 -13.17 -2.88
N ASN A 254 -12.96 -13.27 -2.16
CA ASN A 254 -12.19 -12.10 -1.76
C ASN A 254 -11.56 -11.38 -2.97
N SER A 255 -11.30 -12.09 -4.06
CA SER A 255 -10.74 -11.50 -5.28
C SER A 255 -11.62 -10.40 -5.89
N GLN A 256 -12.92 -10.36 -5.58
CA GLN A 256 -13.84 -9.31 -5.99
C GLN A 256 -13.51 -7.93 -5.38
N PHE A 257 -12.79 -7.90 -4.26
CA PHE A 257 -12.37 -6.65 -3.62
C PHE A 257 -11.15 -6.01 -4.27
N ILE A 258 -10.51 -6.69 -5.24
CA ILE A 258 -9.30 -6.18 -5.90
C ILE A 258 -9.70 -5.36 -7.12
N ASP A 259 -9.45 -4.04 -7.07
CA ASP A 259 -9.71 -3.13 -8.19
C ASP A 259 -8.57 -3.13 -9.21
N SER A 260 -7.34 -3.35 -8.74
CA SER A 260 -6.14 -3.35 -9.58
C SER A 260 -5.11 -4.35 -9.11
N VAL A 261 -4.40 -4.94 -10.05
CA VAL A 261 -3.28 -5.87 -9.82
C VAL A 261 -2.04 -5.33 -10.53
N ILE A 262 -0.94 -5.17 -9.79
CA ILE A 262 0.35 -4.72 -10.32
C ILE A 262 1.44 -5.66 -9.81
N ILE A 263 1.94 -6.54 -10.68
CA ILE A 263 2.89 -7.60 -10.34
C ILE A 263 4.23 -7.33 -11.02
N THR A 264 5.31 -7.32 -10.26
CA THR A 264 6.67 -7.29 -10.79
C THR A 264 7.19 -8.72 -10.96
N LEU A 265 7.55 -9.08 -12.18
CA LEU A 265 8.19 -10.36 -12.51
C LEU A 265 9.70 -10.14 -12.62
N ALA A 266 10.45 -10.67 -11.66
CA ALA A 266 11.91 -10.66 -11.69
C ALA A 266 12.45 -11.85 -12.52
N PRO A 267 13.50 -11.67 -13.33
CA PRO A 267 14.03 -12.70 -14.23
C PRO A 267 14.87 -13.75 -13.48
N THR A 268 14.30 -14.36 -12.44
CA THR A 268 14.98 -15.36 -11.60
C THR A 268 14.04 -16.48 -11.18
N TRP A 269 14.60 -17.64 -10.82
CA TRP A 269 13.91 -18.74 -10.17
C TRP A 269 14.44 -18.87 -8.75
N LEU A 270 13.54 -19.04 -7.76
CA LEU A 270 13.93 -19.25 -6.37
C LEU A 270 13.98 -20.73 -5.97
N GLY A 271 13.22 -21.58 -6.67
CA GLY A 271 13.26 -23.02 -6.47
C GLY A 271 12.39 -23.52 -5.31
N GLN A 272 12.53 -24.81 -5.02
CA GLN A 272 11.74 -25.49 -4.00
C GLN A 272 12.07 -24.98 -2.58
N GLY A 273 11.05 -24.98 -1.71
CA GLY A 273 11.16 -24.44 -0.34
C GLY A 273 10.84 -22.95 -0.22
N SER A 274 10.62 -22.29 -1.35
CA SER A 274 10.23 -20.87 -1.42
C SER A 274 8.79 -20.65 -0.96
N VAL A 275 8.44 -19.39 -0.69
CA VAL A 275 7.06 -18.96 -0.41
C VAL A 275 6.37 -18.62 -1.71
N PHE A 276 5.34 -19.36 -2.08
CA PHE A 276 4.64 -19.22 -3.36
C PHE A 276 3.32 -18.47 -3.27
N ILE A 277 2.98 -17.74 -4.36
CA ILE A 277 1.62 -17.28 -4.60
C ILE A 277 0.86 -18.40 -5.31
N SER A 278 0.06 -19.10 -4.53
CA SER A 278 -0.75 -20.24 -4.98
C SER A 278 -2.01 -20.35 -4.14
N PRO A 279 -3.04 -19.48 -4.39
CA PRO A 279 -4.30 -19.56 -3.66
C PRO A 279 -5.01 -20.89 -3.96
N PRO A 280 -5.85 -21.40 -3.02
CA PRO A 280 -6.65 -22.60 -3.25
C PRO A 280 -7.50 -22.48 -4.51
N ARG A 281 -7.44 -23.49 -5.40
CA ARG A 281 -8.24 -23.50 -6.63
C ARG A 281 -9.73 -23.56 -6.33
N LYS A 282 -10.54 -23.02 -7.24
CA LYS A 282 -12.00 -23.16 -7.20
C LYS A 282 -12.42 -24.54 -7.75
N THR A 283 -13.57 -25.00 -7.32
CA THR A 283 -14.22 -26.18 -7.89
C THR A 283 -15.52 -25.71 -8.53
N SER A 284 -15.70 -26.04 -9.80
CA SER A 284 -16.94 -25.75 -10.53
C SER A 284 -18.10 -26.62 -10.02
N PRO A 285 -19.37 -26.30 -10.34
CA PRO A 285 -20.54 -27.06 -9.89
C PRO A 285 -20.53 -28.54 -10.32
N ASP A 286 -19.83 -28.86 -11.41
CA ASP A 286 -19.64 -30.24 -11.92
C ASP A 286 -18.43 -30.96 -11.26
N GLY A 287 -17.85 -30.39 -10.20
CA GLY A 287 -16.77 -31.00 -9.43
C GLY A 287 -15.37 -30.85 -10.04
N LYS A 288 -15.23 -30.16 -11.17
CA LYS A 288 -13.92 -29.99 -11.83
C LYS A 288 -13.13 -28.82 -11.27
N PRO A 289 -11.80 -28.93 -11.22
CA PRO A 289 -10.94 -27.80 -10.84
C PRO A 289 -11.06 -26.65 -11.85
N SER A 290 -11.15 -25.42 -11.34
CA SER A 290 -11.16 -24.19 -12.14
C SER A 290 -10.14 -23.19 -11.62
N ALA A 291 -9.73 -22.26 -12.49
CA ALA A 291 -8.84 -21.18 -12.12
C ALA A 291 -9.49 -20.29 -11.04
N VAL A 292 -8.68 -19.79 -10.11
CA VAL A 292 -9.15 -18.92 -9.02
C VAL A 292 -9.52 -17.55 -9.54
N ALA A 293 -8.68 -16.98 -10.40
CA ALA A 293 -8.85 -15.66 -10.98
C ALA A 293 -8.15 -15.59 -12.35
N ARG A 294 -8.58 -14.66 -13.17
CA ARG A 294 -7.92 -14.29 -14.42
C ARG A 294 -7.81 -12.78 -14.49
N LEU A 295 -6.72 -12.26 -15.05
CA LEU A 295 -6.58 -10.84 -15.32
C LEU A 295 -7.15 -10.49 -16.69
N THR A 296 -7.78 -9.32 -16.75
CA THR A 296 -8.26 -8.67 -17.96
C THR A 296 -7.64 -7.27 -18.06
N ASN A 297 -7.77 -6.63 -19.24
CA ASN A 297 -7.20 -5.31 -19.50
C ASN A 297 -5.70 -5.23 -19.10
N THR A 298 -4.96 -6.26 -19.52
CA THR A 298 -3.58 -6.41 -19.11
C THR A 298 -2.64 -5.50 -19.89
N THR A 299 -1.69 -4.91 -19.18
CA THR A 299 -0.58 -4.13 -19.72
C THR A 299 0.73 -4.68 -19.22
N TRP A 300 1.70 -4.87 -20.11
CA TRP A 300 3.05 -5.33 -19.80
C TRP A 300 4.03 -4.18 -19.95
N ILE A 301 4.77 -3.88 -18.90
CA ILE A 301 5.69 -2.74 -18.84
C ILE A 301 7.09 -3.27 -18.53
N PRO A 302 8.01 -3.33 -19.49
CA PRO A 302 9.42 -3.58 -19.20
C PRO A 302 9.96 -2.46 -18.31
N LEU A 303 10.62 -2.81 -17.20
CA LEU A 303 11.12 -1.85 -16.22
C LEU A 303 12.49 -2.29 -15.68
N GLY A 304 13.55 -1.82 -16.35
CA GLY A 304 14.90 -2.32 -16.10
C GLY A 304 15.06 -3.77 -16.51
N GLU A 305 15.48 -4.63 -15.59
CA GLU A 305 15.59 -6.08 -15.81
C GLU A 305 14.25 -6.81 -15.60
N ASP A 306 13.30 -6.15 -14.94
CA ASP A 306 12.01 -6.73 -14.57
C ASP A 306 10.94 -6.44 -15.64
N VAL A 307 9.83 -7.15 -15.55
CA VAL A 307 8.61 -6.84 -16.30
C VAL A 307 7.47 -6.66 -15.30
N VAL A 308 6.71 -5.58 -15.47
CA VAL A 308 5.54 -5.28 -14.63
C VAL A 308 4.29 -5.65 -15.40
N LEU A 309 3.46 -6.51 -14.83
CA LEU A 309 2.13 -6.87 -15.31
C LEU A 309 1.09 -6.09 -14.52
N CYS A 310 0.30 -5.26 -15.21
CA CYS A 310 -0.85 -4.58 -14.65
C CYS A 310 -2.13 -5.18 -15.23
N GLY A 311 -3.23 -5.18 -14.46
CA GLY A 311 -4.52 -5.65 -14.93
C GLY A 311 -5.61 -5.55 -13.88
N LYS A 312 -6.81 -6.03 -14.22
CA LYS A 312 -7.95 -6.14 -13.30
C LYS A 312 -8.37 -7.60 -13.18
N ILE A 313 -8.92 -7.99 -12.02
CA ILE A 313 -9.52 -9.31 -11.90
C ILE A 313 -10.75 -9.38 -12.80
N ALA A 314 -10.85 -10.45 -13.60
CA ALA A 314 -12.05 -10.71 -14.39
C ALA A 314 -13.24 -11.00 -13.46
N SER A 315 -14.33 -10.28 -13.64
CA SER A 315 -15.62 -10.51 -12.96
C SER A 315 -16.32 -11.76 -13.47
#